data_1f889973440db6d12c20a45e5d0bd589
#
_entry.id   1f889973440db6d12c20a45e5d0bd589
#
_cell.length_a   1.000
_cell.length_b   1.000
_cell.length_c   1.000
_cell.angle_alpha   90.00
_cell.angle_beta   90.00
_cell.angle_gamma   90.00
#
_symmetry.space_group_name_H-M   'P 1'
#
loop_
_entity.id
_entity.type
_entity.pdbx_description
1 polymer ?
#
loop_
_entity_poly.entity_id
_entity_poly.type
_entity_poly.pdbx_seq_one_letter_code
_entity_poly.pdbx_strand_id
1 'polypeptide(L)'
;MGSEMCIRDSWWAIDWPDAEEHFTAGVLRYTNIDVARDSRHIQLGDQALFDFPWLFVQQVGRWHIDANEKRQLREYLLRGGFMVIDDFHGPRQWATFATVLADVLPEYRIVDIPSGDELLHVLFDLEQRTQIPGRRHLFSNGQNIVVEMPHSPPRWRGIYDDDGRLMVAINFNMDVGDAWEHADDPVYPFSMTTLAYQFGINYLIYAMTH
;
A
#
# COMPACT_ATOMS: atom_id res chain seq x y z
N MET A 1 -10.82 -2.79 -9.89
CA MET A 1 -9.49 -2.27 -10.27
C MET A 1 -8.54 -2.58 -9.14
N GLY A 2 -7.72 -3.57 -9.27
CA GLY A 2 -6.53 -3.76 -8.45
C GLY A 2 -5.37 -3.74 -9.43
N SER A 3 -4.39 -2.93 -9.21
CA SER A 3 -3.19 -2.96 -10.02
C SER A 3 -2.00 -3.09 -9.09
N GLU A 4 -1.36 -4.22 -9.15
CA GLU A 4 -0.04 -4.40 -8.58
C GLU A 4 1.01 -4.13 -9.63
N MET A 5 2.10 -3.54 -9.19
CA MET A 5 3.18 -3.16 -10.07
C MET A 5 4.34 -4.12 -9.95
N CYS A 6 4.71 -4.74 -11.08
CA CYS A 6 5.89 -5.57 -11.17
C CYS A 6 7.13 -4.70 -11.33
N ILE A 7 7.99 -4.67 -10.33
CA ILE A 7 9.32 -4.07 -10.44
C ILE A 7 10.33 -5.22 -10.58
N ARG A 8 11.23 -5.13 -11.54
CA ARG A 8 12.33 -6.09 -11.73
C ARG A 8 13.01 -6.38 -10.40
N ASP A 9 13.15 -7.65 -10.07
CA ASP A 9 13.85 -8.18 -8.90
C ASP A 9 13.17 -8.01 -7.54
N SER A 10 11.89 -7.60 -7.48
CA SER A 10 11.09 -7.62 -6.26
C SER A 10 10.21 -8.89 -6.21
N TRP A 11 9.87 -9.32 -5.00
CA TRP A 11 8.98 -10.47 -4.75
C TRP A 11 7.50 -10.05 -4.82
N TRP A 12 7.16 -9.21 -5.78
CA TRP A 12 5.86 -8.55 -5.96
C TRP A 12 4.66 -9.49 -6.06
N ALA A 13 4.89 -10.74 -6.47
CA ALA A 13 3.84 -11.73 -6.64
C ALA A 13 3.72 -12.69 -5.44
N ILE A 14 4.25 -12.31 -4.27
CA ILE A 14 4.29 -13.23 -3.13
C ILE A 14 2.88 -13.53 -2.63
N ASP A 15 2.00 -12.54 -2.61
CA ASP A 15 0.62 -12.64 -2.10
C ASP A 15 -0.41 -12.82 -3.22
N TRP A 16 0.05 -12.81 -4.48
CA TRP A 16 -0.79 -12.98 -5.65
C TRP A 16 -1.10 -14.47 -5.92
N PRO A 17 -2.33 -14.88 -6.32
CA PRO A 17 -3.49 -14.00 -6.59
C PRO A 17 -4.43 -13.80 -5.40
N ASP A 18 -4.20 -14.48 -4.28
CA ASP A 18 -5.18 -14.60 -3.19
C ASP A 18 -5.50 -13.24 -2.54
N ALA A 19 -4.49 -12.37 -2.37
CA ALA A 19 -4.67 -11.04 -1.81
C ALA A 19 -5.64 -10.19 -2.63
N GLU A 20 -5.47 -10.17 -3.97
CA GLU A 20 -6.34 -9.38 -4.86
C GLU A 20 -7.73 -9.98 -4.99
N GLU A 21 -7.85 -11.30 -5.05
CA GLU A 21 -9.15 -11.97 -5.09
C GLU A 21 -9.96 -11.67 -3.84
N HIS A 22 -9.34 -11.79 -2.68
CA HIS A 22 -9.96 -11.46 -1.40
C HIS A 22 -10.28 -9.97 -1.28
N PHE A 23 -9.34 -9.09 -1.64
CA PHE A 23 -9.57 -7.65 -1.59
C PHE A 23 -10.71 -7.23 -2.52
N THR A 24 -10.73 -7.72 -3.76
CA THR A 24 -11.80 -7.46 -4.74
C THR A 24 -13.16 -7.92 -4.21
N ALA A 25 -13.23 -9.12 -3.61
CA ALA A 25 -14.45 -9.61 -2.98
C ALA A 25 -14.91 -8.69 -1.83
N GLY A 26 -13.98 -8.15 -1.04
CA GLY A 26 -14.27 -7.18 -0.01
C GLY A 26 -14.82 -5.86 -0.57
N VAL A 27 -14.20 -5.31 -1.62
CA VAL A 27 -14.69 -4.09 -2.28
C VAL A 27 -16.13 -4.27 -2.80
N LEU A 28 -16.41 -5.37 -3.49
CA LEU A 28 -17.75 -5.69 -3.99
C LEU A 28 -18.79 -5.85 -2.87
N ARG A 29 -18.36 -6.30 -1.70
CA ARG A 29 -19.25 -6.50 -0.55
C ARG A 29 -19.60 -5.20 0.18
N TYR A 30 -18.62 -4.30 0.33
CA TYR A 30 -18.74 -3.09 1.15
C TYR A 30 -19.05 -1.83 0.36
N THR A 31 -18.95 -1.88 -0.96
CA THR A 31 -19.16 -0.73 -1.83
C THR A 31 -20.00 -1.10 -3.04
N ASN A 32 -20.45 -0.08 -3.80
CA ASN A 32 -21.07 -0.25 -5.11
C ASN A 32 -20.08 0.00 -6.25
N ILE A 33 -18.78 -0.07 -5.98
CA ILE A 33 -17.74 0.16 -6.99
C ILE A 33 -17.72 -1.05 -7.94
N ASP A 34 -17.81 -0.78 -9.23
CA ASP A 34 -17.61 -1.79 -10.26
C ASP A 34 -16.12 -2.03 -10.46
N VAL A 35 -15.63 -3.13 -9.91
CA VAL A 35 -14.22 -3.52 -9.99
C VAL A 35 -14.01 -4.60 -11.05
N ALA A 36 -12.89 -4.53 -11.76
CA ALA A 36 -12.46 -5.62 -12.62
C ALA A 36 -12.22 -6.88 -11.78
N ARG A 37 -12.59 -8.03 -12.32
CA ARG A 37 -12.42 -9.33 -11.64
C ARG A 37 -10.97 -9.79 -11.59
N ASP A 38 -10.17 -9.33 -12.58
CA ASP A 38 -8.79 -9.73 -12.72
C ASP A 38 -7.88 -8.56 -12.35
N SER A 39 -6.94 -8.81 -11.45
CA SER A 39 -5.84 -7.88 -11.16
C SER A 39 -4.90 -7.77 -12.37
N ARG A 40 -4.23 -6.63 -12.50
CA ARG A 40 -3.26 -6.41 -13.57
C ARG A 40 -1.91 -6.00 -13.00
N HIS A 41 -0.89 -6.73 -13.40
CA HIS A 41 0.49 -6.38 -13.15
C HIS A 41 0.98 -5.40 -14.21
N ILE A 42 1.47 -4.24 -13.78
CA ILE A 42 1.88 -3.16 -14.66
C ILE A 42 3.34 -2.82 -14.36
N GLN A 43 4.15 -2.71 -15.41
CA GLN A 43 5.49 -2.17 -15.27
C GLN A 43 5.44 -0.64 -15.25
N LEU A 44 6.29 -0.03 -14.44
CA LEU A 44 6.38 1.45 -14.36
C LEU A 44 6.71 2.09 -15.71
N GLY A 45 7.37 1.35 -16.60
CA GLY A 45 7.69 1.79 -17.96
C GLY A 45 6.54 1.70 -18.96
N ASP A 46 5.40 1.07 -18.60
CA ASP A 46 4.28 0.86 -19.51
C ASP A 46 3.37 2.07 -19.60
N GLN A 47 2.88 2.39 -20.82
CA GLN A 47 1.88 3.44 -20.99
C GLN A 47 0.55 3.14 -20.30
N ALA A 48 0.24 1.85 -20.12
CA ALA A 48 -0.95 1.40 -19.39
C ALA A 48 -0.98 1.85 -17.91
N LEU A 49 0.17 2.28 -17.35
CA LEU A 49 0.24 2.85 -16.01
C LEU A 49 -0.80 3.96 -15.79
N PHE A 50 -1.02 4.80 -16.81
CA PHE A 50 -1.92 5.95 -16.74
C PHE A 50 -3.41 5.61 -16.85
N ASP A 51 -3.74 4.36 -17.11
CA ASP A 51 -5.12 3.88 -17.18
C ASP A 51 -5.68 3.50 -15.78
N PHE A 52 -4.82 3.49 -14.75
CA PHE A 52 -5.17 3.07 -13.40
C PHE A 52 -5.12 4.24 -12.41
N PRO A 53 -6.19 4.47 -11.64
CA PRO A 53 -6.23 5.57 -10.67
C PRO A 53 -5.35 5.34 -9.45
N TRP A 54 -5.06 4.08 -9.11
CA TRP A 54 -4.20 3.73 -7.98
C TRP A 54 -3.30 2.54 -8.27
N LEU A 55 -2.17 2.51 -7.56
CA LEU A 55 -1.19 1.43 -7.57
C LEU A 55 -1.00 0.93 -6.15
N PHE A 56 -0.96 -0.39 -5.99
CA PHE A 56 -0.53 -1.04 -4.76
C PHE A 56 0.85 -1.65 -4.98
N VAL A 57 1.83 -1.26 -4.16
CA VAL A 57 3.25 -1.59 -4.38
C VAL A 57 3.86 -2.15 -3.12
N GLN A 58 4.32 -3.39 -3.21
CA GLN A 58 4.91 -4.10 -2.08
C GLN A 58 6.45 -4.17 -2.16
N GLN A 59 7.09 -4.45 -1.02
CA GLN A 59 8.51 -4.77 -0.89
C GLN A 59 9.48 -3.73 -1.48
N VAL A 60 9.13 -2.47 -1.44
CA VAL A 60 9.91 -1.34 -1.97
C VAL A 60 11.30 -1.16 -1.31
N GLY A 61 11.55 -1.85 -0.21
CA GLY A 61 12.87 -1.89 0.43
C GLY A 61 13.98 -2.50 -0.42
N ARG A 62 13.63 -3.09 -1.57
CA ARG A 62 14.54 -3.65 -2.57
C ARG A 62 14.43 -2.95 -3.92
N TRP A 63 13.78 -1.82 -3.98
CA TRP A 63 13.49 -1.10 -5.22
C TRP A 63 14.75 -0.78 -6.02
N HIS A 64 14.68 -1.10 -7.30
CA HIS A 64 15.69 -0.77 -8.29
C HIS A 64 14.98 -0.34 -9.57
N ILE A 65 14.65 0.95 -9.67
CA ILE A 65 13.94 1.53 -10.81
C ILE A 65 14.88 2.42 -11.63
N ASP A 66 14.78 2.31 -12.93
CA ASP A 66 15.62 3.07 -13.84
C ASP A 66 15.15 4.52 -14.02
N ALA A 67 15.91 5.32 -14.79
CA ALA A 67 15.59 6.72 -15.00
C ALA A 67 14.29 6.94 -15.79
N ASN A 68 13.87 6.01 -16.64
CA ASN A 68 12.62 6.07 -17.37
C ASN A 68 11.43 5.77 -16.45
N GLU A 69 11.55 4.72 -15.66
CA GLU A 69 10.56 4.32 -14.66
C GLU A 69 10.34 5.43 -13.62
N LYS A 70 11.42 6.07 -13.14
CA LYS A 70 11.31 7.25 -12.24
C LYS A 70 10.53 8.39 -12.87
N ARG A 71 10.80 8.71 -14.15
CA ARG A 71 10.07 9.78 -14.86
C ARG A 71 8.59 9.45 -15.03
N GLN A 72 8.26 8.21 -15.41
CA GLN A 72 6.87 7.78 -15.60
C GLN A 72 6.11 7.76 -14.27
N LEU A 73 6.72 7.24 -13.20
CA LEU A 73 6.11 7.26 -11.87
C LEU A 73 5.85 8.69 -11.41
N ARG A 74 6.82 9.59 -11.59
CA ARG A 74 6.64 11.01 -11.28
C ARG A 74 5.46 11.61 -12.06
N GLU A 75 5.42 11.38 -13.37
CA GLU A 75 4.36 11.89 -14.22
C GLU A 75 2.99 11.35 -13.82
N TYR A 76 2.92 10.05 -13.49
CA TYR A 76 1.72 9.39 -13.00
C TYR A 76 1.19 10.07 -11.73
N LEU A 77 2.03 10.26 -10.72
CA LEU A 77 1.65 10.87 -9.45
C LEU A 77 1.21 12.33 -9.61
N LEU A 78 1.93 13.11 -10.41
CA LEU A 78 1.60 14.52 -10.66
C LEU A 78 0.34 14.72 -11.52
N ARG A 79 -0.08 13.72 -12.27
CA ARG A 79 -1.32 13.74 -13.08
C ARG A 79 -2.56 13.26 -12.34
N GLY A 80 -2.47 12.99 -11.06
CA GLY A 80 -3.62 12.54 -10.26
C GLY A 80 -3.56 11.07 -9.86
N GLY A 81 -2.53 10.32 -10.28
CA GLY A 81 -2.34 8.94 -9.81
C GLY A 81 -2.08 8.89 -8.30
N PHE A 82 -2.52 7.80 -7.68
CA PHE A 82 -2.33 7.52 -6.26
C PHE A 82 -1.56 6.22 -6.07
N MET A 83 -0.58 6.20 -5.17
CA MET A 83 0.24 5.03 -4.90
C MET A 83 0.22 4.65 -3.43
N VAL A 84 -0.07 3.39 -3.15
CA VAL A 84 0.03 2.81 -1.80
C VAL A 84 1.28 1.93 -1.73
N ILE A 85 2.11 2.17 -0.73
CA ILE A 85 3.34 1.43 -0.45
C ILE A 85 3.14 0.57 0.77
N ASP A 86 3.47 -0.72 0.65
CA ASP A 86 3.25 -1.72 1.70
C ASP A 86 4.39 -2.74 1.79
N ASP A 87 4.39 -3.61 2.78
CA ASP A 87 5.30 -4.73 3.00
C ASP A 87 6.79 -4.36 2.86
N PHE A 88 7.24 -3.39 3.65
CA PHE A 88 8.66 -3.10 3.81
C PHE A 88 9.00 -2.69 5.24
N HIS A 89 10.17 -3.12 5.71
CA HIS A 89 10.45 -3.18 7.13
C HIS A 89 11.84 -2.68 7.52
N GLY A 90 11.88 -1.98 8.65
CA GLY A 90 13.11 -1.57 9.31
C GLY A 90 13.86 -0.43 8.62
N PRO A 91 14.88 0.13 9.30
CA PRO A 91 15.54 1.35 8.85
C PRO A 91 16.33 1.18 7.54
N ARG A 92 16.80 -0.03 7.24
CA ARG A 92 17.54 -0.30 6.01
C ARG A 92 16.64 -0.23 4.78
N GLN A 93 15.49 -0.90 4.83
CA GLN A 93 14.53 -0.87 3.71
C GLN A 93 13.92 0.52 3.55
N TRP A 94 13.64 1.19 4.67
CA TRP A 94 13.23 2.59 4.66
C TRP A 94 14.24 3.49 3.93
N ALA A 95 15.52 3.36 4.21
CA ALA A 95 16.56 4.18 3.59
C ALA A 95 16.64 3.97 2.06
N THR A 96 16.53 2.71 1.60
CA THR A 96 16.48 2.38 0.17
C THR A 96 15.28 3.05 -0.50
N PHE A 97 14.09 2.82 0.04
CA PHE A 97 12.84 3.39 -0.47
C PHE A 97 12.86 4.92 -0.50
N ALA A 98 13.21 5.56 0.62
CA ALA A 98 13.22 7.01 0.73
C ALA A 98 14.20 7.67 -0.24
N THR A 99 15.35 7.03 -0.52
CA THR A 99 16.31 7.52 -1.52
C THR A 99 15.70 7.49 -2.92
N VAL A 100 15.07 6.39 -3.31
CA VAL A 100 14.43 6.26 -4.63
C VAL A 100 13.29 7.26 -4.78
N LEU A 101 12.48 7.40 -3.74
CA LEU A 101 11.32 8.31 -3.78
C LEU A 101 11.74 9.79 -3.81
N ALA A 102 12.84 10.14 -3.14
CA ALA A 102 13.42 11.49 -3.23
C ALA A 102 13.94 11.83 -4.65
N ASP A 103 14.38 10.83 -5.40
CA ASP A 103 14.75 11.03 -6.81
C ASP A 103 13.51 11.21 -7.71
N VAL A 104 12.39 10.56 -7.37
CA VAL A 104 11.12 10.66 -8.12
C VAL A 104 10.43 11.99 -7.84
N LEU A 105 10.37 12.39 -6.58
CA LEU A 105 9.63 13.56 -6.09
C LEU A 105 10.55 14.46 -5.22
N PRO A 106 11.58 15.08 -5.78
CA PRO A 106 12.59 15.81 -5.01
C PRO A 106 12.05 17.08 -4.31
N GLU A 107 10.95 17.64 -4.78
CA GLU A 107 10.33 18.83 -4.21
C GLU A 107 9.43 18.52 -3.01
N TYR A 108 8.95 17.27 -2.89
CA TYR A 108 7.95 16.86 -1.91
C TYR A 108 8.58 16.08 -0.77
N ARG A 109 8.02 16.23 0.42
CA ARG A 109 8.53 15.58 1.62
C ARG A 109 7.60 14.48 2.10
N ILE A 110 8.20 13.41 2.62
CA ILE A 110 7.46 12.40 3.36
C ILE A 110 7.11 12.95 4.73
N VAL A 111 5.81 12.98 5.05
CA VAL A 111 5.28 13.42 6.35
C VAL A 111 4.42 12.34 6.99
N ASP A 112 4.21 12.40 8.29
CA ASP A 112 3.23 11.52 8.94
C ASP A 112 1.81 11.98 8.54
N ILE A 113 0.93 11.04 8.18
CA ILE A 113 -0.47 11.32 7.84
C ILE A 113 -1.19 11.75 9.13
N PRO A 114 -1.74 12.97 9.19
CA PRO A 114 -2.44 13.46 10.40
C PRO A 114 -3.72 12.65 10.65
N SER A 115 -4.16 12.60 11.91
CA SER A 115 -5.36 11.81 12.26
C SER A 115 -6.66 12.37 11.68
N GLY A 116 -6.72 13.63 11.31
CA GLY A 116 -7.87 14.24 10.64
C GLY A 116 -7.78 14.25 9.12
N ASP A 117 -6.84 13.47 8.53
CA ASP A 117 -6.71 13.37 7.08
C ASP A 117 -7.93 12.70 6.46
N GLU A 118 -8.41 13.22 5.33
CA GLU A 118 -9.59 12.72 4.65
C GLU A 118 -9.48 11.24 4.25
N LEU A 119 -8.29 10.79 3.88
CA LEU A 119 -8.02 9.39 3.60
C LEU A 119 -8.50 8.46 4.72
N LEU A 120 -8.35 8.89 5.98
CA LEU A 120 -8.68 8.08 7.15
C LEU A 120 -10.17 8.10 7.50
N HIS A 121 -10.98 8.90 6.79
CA HIS A 121 -12.40 9.14 7.09
C HIS A 121 -13.31 9.06 5.85
N VAL A 122 -12.79 8.77 4.67
CA VAL A 122 -13.55 8.81 3.40
C VAL A 122 -14.73 7.82 3.37
N LEU A 123 -14.61 6.66 4.03
CA LEU A 123 -15.69 5.70 4.25
C LEU A 123 -15.65 5.14 5.67
N PHE A 124 -14.52 4.63 6.09
CA PHE A 124 -14.29 4.08 7.43
C PHE A 124 -13.48 5.08 8.26
N ASP A 125 -13.88 5.25 9.52
CA ASP A 125 -13.10 6.04 10.50
C ASP A 125 -11.94 5.21 11.02
N LEU A 126 -10.72 5.60 10.66
CA LEU A 126 -9.48 4.91 11.03
C LEU A 126 -8.70 5.70 12.11
N GLU A 127 -9.39 6.12 13.17
CA GLU A 127 -8.79 6.87 14.29
C GLU A 127 -7.72 6.05 15.03
N GLN A 128 -7.98 4.76 15.22
CA GLN A 128 -7.05 3.85 15.86
C GLN A 128 -6.27 3.06 14.81
N ARG A 129 -5.02 3.41 14.67
CA ARG A 129 -4.11 2.77 13.73
C ARG A 129 -3.17 1.84 14.50
N THR A 130 -3.40 0.54 14.39
CA THR A 130 -2.51 -0.48 14.93
C THR A 130 -1.74 -1.16 13.80
N GLN A 131 -0.58 -1.71 14.11
CA GLN A 131 0.21 -2.46 13.14
C GLN A 131 -0.61 -3.63 12.59
N ILE A 132 -0.55 -3.81 11.28
CA ILE A 132 -1.02 -5.01 10.58
C ILE A 132 0.24 -5.79 10.21
N PRO A 133 0.65 -6.80 10.97
CA PRO A 133 1.87 -7.55 10.70
C PRO A 133 1.63 -8.65 9.67
N GLY A 134 2.66 -8.99 8.92
CA GLY A 134 2.64 -10.17 8.07
C GLY A 134 2.42 -11.46 8.87
N ARG A 135 1.76 -12.44 8.25
CA ARG A 135 1.38 -13.73 8.87
C ARG A 135 2.55 -14.46 9.51
N ARG A 136 3.69 -14.48 8.85
CA ARG A 136 4.90 -15.15 9.38
C ARG A 136 5.36 -14.58 10.74
N HIS A 137 5.09 -13.32 11.01
CA HIS A 137 5.49 -12.64 12.24
C HIS A 137 4.53 -12.90 13.40
N LEU A 138 3.27 -13.26 13.11
CA LEU A 138 2.30 -13.64 14.12
C LEU A 138 2.68 -14.95 14.85
N PHE A 139 3.44 -15.81 14.18
CA PHE A 139 3.71 -17.18 14.67
C PHE A 139 5.10 -17.40 15.24
N SER A 140 5.97 -16.38 15.23
CA SER A 140 7.35 -16.54 15.68
C SER A 140 7.50 -16.95 17.15
N ASN A 141 6.45 -16.80 17.97
CA ASN A 141 6.43 -17.18 19.40
C ASN A 141 5.20 -17.99 19.85
N GLY A 142 4.41 -18.51 18.93
CA GLY A 142 3.37 -19.53 19.25
C GLY A 142 2.10 -19.06 19.93
N GLN A 143 1.98 -17.85 20.46
CA GLN A 143 0.78 -17.39 21.17
C GLN A 143 0.54 -15.87 21.20
N ASN A 144 1.47 -15.03 20.81
CA ASN A 144 1.29 -13.58 20.89
C ASN A 144 1.57 -12.91 19.55
N ILE A 145 0.76 -11.92 19.20
CA ILE A 145 1.03 -11.01 18.10
C ILE A 145 2.39 -10.35 18.38
N VAL A 146 3.38 -10.70 17.59
CA VAL A 146 4.70 -10.09 17.69
C VAL A 146 4.70 -8.82 16.86
N VAL A 147 4.97 -7.69 17.49
CA VAL A 147 5.21 -6.44 16.79
C VAL A 147 6.46 -6.61 15.92
N GLU A 148 6.29 -6.52 14.61
CA GLU A 148 7.41 -6.52 13.69
C GLU A 148 8.34 -5.35 14.00
N MET A 149 9.64 -5.63 14.02
CA MET A 149 10.65 -4.61 14.29
C MET A 149 10.36 -3.77 15.55
N PRO A 150 10.47 -4.31 16.77
CA PRO A 150 10.12 -3.64 18.02
C PRO A 150 10.80 -2.27 18.23
N HIS A 151 11.96 -2.06 17.59
CA HIS A 151 12.72 -0.82 17.64
C HIS A 151 12.42 0.15 16.48
N SER A 152 11.49 -0.21 15.61
CA SER A 152 11.07 0.59 14.46
C SER A 152 9.54 0.52 14.37
N PRO A 153 8.82 1.42 15.05
CA PRO A 153 7.36 1.35 15.11
C PRO A 153 6.71 1.51 13.74
N PRO A 154 5.50 0.95 13.56
CA PRO A 154 4.71 1.16 12.35
C PRO A 154 4.40 2.65 12.18
N ARG A 155 4.36 3.10 10.94
CA ARG A 155 4.04 4.50 10.63
C ARG A 155 3.21 4.58 9.36
N TRP A 156 2.18 5.42 9.43
CA TRP A 156 1.39 5.85 8.28
C TRP A 156 1.89 7.20 7.83
N ARG A 157 2.56 7.21 6.70
CA ARG A 157 3.17 8.39 6.12
C ARG A 157 2.64 8.64 4.73
N GLY A 158 2.89 9.83 4.20
CA GLY A 158 2.48 10.17 2.85
C GLY A 158 3.29 11.30 2.25
N ILE A 159 3.03 11.52 0.97
CA ILE A 159 3.50 12.68 0.24
C ILE A 159 2.27 13.38 -0.34
N TYR A 160 2.15 14.67 -0.07
CA TYR A 160 1.10 15.52 -0.57
C TYR A 160 1.64 16.42 -1.68
N ASP A 161 0.78 16.72 -2.65
CA ASP A 161 1.08 17.76 -3.65
C ASP A 161 0.83 19.16 -3.11
N ASP A 162 1.02 20.17 -3.98
CA ASP A 162 0.89 21.58 -3.59
C ASP A 162 -0.57 21.99 -3.29
N ASP A 163 -1.54 21.21 -3.76
CA ASP A 163 -2.98 21.42 -3.48
C ASP A 163 -3.45 20.67 -2.23
N GLY A 164 -2.58 19.91 -1.60
CA GLY A 164 -2.85 19.12 -0.40
C GLY A 164 -3.46 17.74 -0.67
N ARG A 165 -3.48 17.27 -1.92
CA ARG A 165 -3.90 15.91 -2.27
C ARG A 165 -2.79 14.92 -1.90
N LEU A 166 -3.13 13.84 -1.25
CA LEU A 166 -2.19 12.75 -0.95
C LEU A 166 -1.87 11.97 -2.25
N MET A 167 -0.64 12.04 -2.71
CA MET A 167 -0.16 11.31 -3.89
C MET A 167 0.33 9.90 -3.54
N VAL A 168 0.96 9.75 -2.37
CA VAL A 168 1.57 8.49 -1.93
C VAL A 168 1.18 8.23 -0.48
N ALA A 169 0.55 7.09 -0.23
CA ALA A 169 0.33 6.55 1.12
C ALA A 169 1.39 5.48 1.42
N ILE A 170 1.98 5.52 2.61
CA ILE A 170 3.11 4.66 2.97
C ILE A 170 2.79 3.93 4.28
N ASN A 171 2.62 2.62 4.20
CA ASN A 171 2.43 1.70 5.31
C ASN A 171 3.80 1.13 5.75
N PHE A 172 4.52 1.88 6.56
CA PHE A 172 5.85 1.44 7.00
C PHE A 172 5.79 0.47 8.18
N ASN A 173 6.52 -0.64 8.10
CA ASN A 173 6.48 -1.76 9.06
C ASN A 173 5.08 -2.38 9.19
N MET A 174 4.43 -2.58 8.07
CA MET A 174 3.12 -3.23 7.95
C MET A 174 3.09 -4.13 6.73
N ASP A 175 2.09 -4.99 6.69
CA ASP A 175 1.84 -5.94 5.63
C ASP A 175 0.32 -6.10 5.46
N VAL A 176 -0.27 -5.13 4.77
CA VAL A 176 -1.71 -5.10 4.52
C VAL A 176 -2.08 -6.12 3.45
N GLY A 177 -1.17 -6.37 2.49
CA GLY A 177 -1.32 -7.39 1.46
C GLY A 177 -1.45 -8.78 2.05
N ASP A 178 -0.57 -9.15 2.96
CA ASP A 178 -0.59 -10.45 3.69
C ASP A 178 -1.89 -10.63 4.49
N ALA A 179 -2.44 -9.53 5.04
CA ALA A 179 -3.71 -9.57 5.75
C ALA A 179 -4.92 -9.80 4.82
N TRP A 180 -4.83 -9.44 3.55
CA TRP A 180 -5.83 -9.79 2.53
C TRP A 180 -5.62 -11.23 2.05
N GLU A 181 -4.37 -11.64 1.73
CA GLU A 181 -4.04 -13.00 1.32
C GLU A 181 -4.59 -14.03 2.32
N HIS A 182 -4.39 -13.77 3.60
CA HIS A 182 -4.81 -14.67 4.68
C HIS A 182 -6.18 -14.31 5.31
N ALA A 183 -7.06 -13.68 4.55
CA ALA A 183 -8.37 -13.26 5.06
C ALA A 183 -9.28 -14.43 5.45
N ASP A 184 -9.08 -15.61 4.86
CA ASP A 184 -9.79 -16.85 5.16
C ASP A 184 -9.02 -17.81 6.08
N ASP A 185 -7.77 -17.47 6.45
CA ASP A 185 -6.99 -18.26 7.40
C ASP A 185 -7.55 -18.08 8.83
N PRO A 186 -8.09 -19.17 9.47
CA PRO A 186 -8.66 -19.06 10.80
C PRO A 186 -7.63 -18.70 11.89
N VAL A 187 -6.36 -18.75 11.56
CA VAL A 187 -5.26 -18.41 12.49
C VAL A 187 -4.85 -16.96 12.38
N TYR A 188 -5.11 -16.30 11.23
CA TYR A 188 -4.86 -14.87 11.11
C TYR A 188 -5.93 -14.06 11.85
N PRO A 189 -5.56 -13.05 12.70
CA PRO A 189 -6.53 -12.36 13.54
C PRO A 189 -7.57 -11.57 12.73
N PHE A 190 -8.82 -11.90 12.89
CA PHE A 190 -9.95 -11.25 12.19
C PHE A 190 -9.95 -9.71 12.33
N SER A 191 -9.54 -9.18 13.49
CA SER A 191 -9.45 -7.73 13.70
C SER A 191 -8.41 -7.07 12.78
N MET A 192 -7.33 -7.75 12.45
CA MET A 192 -6.29 -7.24 11.56
C MET A 192 -6.72 -7.32 10.10
N THR A 193 -7.34 -8.43 9.70
CA THR A 193 -7.98 -8.54 8.39
C THR A 193 -9.04 -7.45 8.19
N THR A 194 -9.90 -7.23 9.19
CA THR A 194 -10.92 -6.17 9.14
C THR A 194 -10.28 -4.80 8.93
N LEU A 195 -9.25 -4.48 9.72
CA LEU A 195 -8.55 -3.20 9.60
C LEU A 195 -7.86 -3.05 8.24
N ALA A 196 -7.25 -4.12 7.71
CA ALA A 196 -6.64 -4.13 6.38
C ALA A 196 -7.65 -3.83 5.27
N TYR A 197 -8.84 -4.42 5.32
CA TYR A 197 -9.93 -4.10 4.38
C TYR A 197 -10.38 -2.66 4.50
N GLN A 198 -10.52 -2.13 5.71
CA GLN A 198 -10.92 -0.74 5.92
C GLN A 198 -9.89 0.23 5.34
N PHE A 199 -8.59 -0.01 5.55
CA PHE A 199 -7.53 0.77 4.93
C PHE A 199 -7.57 0.68 3.40
N GLY A 200 -7.60 -0.54 2.85
CA GLY A 200 -7.61 -0.74 1.40
C GLY A 200 -8.80 -0.10 0.71
N ILE A 201 -10.00 -0.21 1.28
CA ILE A 201 -11.20 0.42 0.73
C ILE A 201 -11.13 1.94 0.82
N ASN A 202 -10.63 2.50 1.93
CA ASN A 202 -10.39 3.94 2.04
C ASN A 202 -9.39 4.41 0.98
N TYR A 203 -8.28 3.70 0.78
CA TYR A 203 -7.30 4.01 -0.28
C TYR A 203 -7.95 4.03 -1.67
N LEU A 204 -8.74 3.00 -1.98
CA LEU A 204 -9.42 2.90 -3.27
C LEU A 204 -10.40 4.05 -3.50
N ILE A 205 -11.24 4.36 -2.50
CA ILE A 205 -12.22 5.45 -2.62
C ILE A 205 -11.50 6.80 -2.75
N TYR A 206 -10.48 7.03 -1.93
CA TYR A 206 -9.67 8.25 -2.02
C TYR A 206 -9.08 8.42 -3.42
N ALA A 207 -8.46 7.39 -3.97
CA ALA A 207 -7.90 7.41 -5.33
C ALA A 207 -8.93 7.69 -6.43
N MET A 208 -10.19 7.37 -6.20
CA MET A 208 -11.27 7.58 -7.19
C MET A 208 -11.94 8.96 -7.06
N THR A 209 -11.71 9.67 -5.95
CA THR A 209 -12.40 10.93 -5.65
C THR A 209 -11.48 12.15 -5.62
N HIS A 210 -10.18 11.93 -5.64
CA HIS A 210 -9.13 12.95 -5.58
C HIS A 210 -8.12 12.78 -6.70
#